data_72727506a12e9051d0b0b3c2b38dc3b4
#
_entry.id   72727506a12e9051d0b0b3c2b38dc3b4
#
_cell.length_a   1.000
_cell.length_b   1.000
_cell.length_c   1.000
_cell.angle_alpha   90.00
_cell.angle_beta   90.00
_cell.angle_gamma   90.00
#
_symmetry.space_group_name_H-M   'P 1'
#
loop_
_entity.id
_entity.type
_entity.pdbx_description
1 polymer ?
#
loop_
_entity_poly.entity_id
_entity_poly.type
_entity_poly.pdbx_seq_one_letter_code
_entity_poly.pdbx_strand_id
1 'polypeptide(L)'
;MTGPELFLMDTNILVYAYDKDETEKSGKAKGILAKCFLGETDLAISNQNLAEFVYATTRKSKLSFDQAIVNITDIFTSTTFKKISYTAKTVISAIEIAGEFKMPFWDSLLAATMRENGIFNIYTENVKDFKMPWIKAVNPLA
;
A
#
# COMPACT_ATOMS: atom_id res chain seq x y z
N MET A 1 6.23 21.66 -13.37
CA MET A 1 5.35 21.80 -12.20
C MET A 1 5.13 20.43 -11.60
N THR A 2 5.53 20.26 -10.36
CA THR A 2 5.32 19.01 -9.64
C THR A 2 3.95 19.07 -8.97
N GLY A 3 3.09 18.07 -9.23
CA GLY A 3 1.84 17.92 -8.51
C GLY A 3 2.09 17.53 -7.05
N PRO A 4 1.03 17.38 -6.25
CA PRO A 4 1.16 16.88 -4.87
C PRO A 4 1.89 15.53 -4.87
N GLU A 5 2.69 15.30 -3.84
CA GLU A 5 3.38 14.02 -3.68
C GLU A 5 2.36 12.89 -3.60
N LEU A 6 2.55 11.86 -4.41
CA LEU A 6 1.69 10.67 -4.41
C LEU A 6 2.29 9.63 -3.48
N PHE A 7 1.52 9.22 -2.48
CA PHE A 7 1.92 8.19 -1.53
C PHE A 7 1.27 6.86 -1.88
N LEU A 8 2.08 5.81 -1.89
CA LEU A 8 1.55 4.46 -1.93
C LEU A 8 1.07 4.09 -0.52
N MET A 9 -0.09 3.47 -0.42
CA MET A 9 -0.61 2.97 0.84
C MET A 9 -0.16 1.51 1.02
N ASP A 10 0.70 1.26 2.02
CA ASP A 10 1.14 -0.10 2.32
C ASP A 10 -0.01 -0.93 2.89
N THR A 11 0.12 -2.24 2.79
CA THR A 11 -0.93 -3.20 3.20
C THR A 11 -1.37 -3.02 4.64
N ASN A 12 -0.42 -2.79 5.57
CA ASN A 12 -0.78 -2.64 6.98
C ASN A 12 -1.71 -1.44 7.24
N ILE A 13 -1.52 -0.34 6.51
CA ILE A 13 -2.39 0.84 6.64
C ILE A 13 -3.80 0.50 6.13
N LEU A 14 -3.89 -0.22 5.01
CA LEU A 14 -5.18 -0.63 4.46
C LEU A 14 -5.92 -1.59 5.40
N VAL A 15 -5.20 -2.52 6.02
CA VAL A 15 -5.78 -3.44 7.01
C VAL A 15 -6.39 -2.67 8.19
N TYR A 16 -5.65 -1.69 8.73
CA TYR A 16 -6.20 -0.84 9.80
C TYR A 16 -7.44 -0.07 9.36
N ALA A 17 -7.48 0.40 8.12
CA ALA A 17 -8.60 1.18 7.60
C ALA A 17 -9.92 0.39 7.56
N TYR A 18 -9.84 -0.93 7.44
CA TYR A 18 -11.02 -1.82 7.41
C TYR A 18 -11.18 -2.64 8.70
N ASP A 19 -10.41 -2.33 9.74
CA ASP A 19 -10.52 -3.00 11.03
C ASP A 19 -11.83 -2.60 11.70
N LYS A 20 -12.57 -3.59 12.20
CA LYS A 20 -13.82 -3.38 12.93
C LYS A 20 -13.60 -2.87 14.35
N ASP A 21 -12.43 -3.15 14.92
CA ASP A 21 -12.05 -2.66 16.24
C ASP A 21 -11.62 -1.19 16.11
N GLU A 22 -12.32 -0.31 16.82
CA GLU A 22 -12.04 1.13 16.77
C GLU A 22 -10.86 1.48 17.66
N THR A 23 -9.65 1.29 17.12
CA THR A 23 -8.42 1.75 17.76
C THR A 23 -8.04 3.13 17.21
N GLU A 24 -7.11 3.80 17.88
CA GLU A 24 -6.56 5.08 17.40
C GLU A 24 -5.95 4.93 16.00
N LYS A 25 -5.19 3.86 15.78
CA LYS A 25 -4.58 3.56 14.47
C LYS A 25 -5.62 3.33 13.39
N SER A 26 -6.66 2.56 13.71
CA SER A 26 -7.77 2.31 12.79
C SER A 26 -8.46 3.62 12.40
N GLY A 27 -8.73 4.51 13.37
CA GLY A 27 -9.33 5.81 13.11
C GLY A 27 -8.50 6.67 12.16
N LYS A 28 -7.18 6.73 12.37
CA LYS A 28 -6.27 7.48 11.50
C LYS A 28 -6.23 6.91 10.08
N ALA A 29 -6.16 5.57 9.97
CA ALA A 29 -6.13 4.91 8.67
C ALA A 29 -7.45 5.12 7.90
N LYS A 30 -8.59 5.03 8.59
CA LYS A 30 -9.91 5.32 7.99
C LYS A 30 -9.99 6.75 7.48
N GLY A 31 -9.42 7.70 8.21
CA GLY A 31 -9.39 9.11 7.78
C GLY A 31 -8.60 9.30 6.49
N ILE A 32 -7.45 8.63 6.35
CA ILE A 32 -6.62 8.68 5.15
C ILE A 32 -7.39 8.11 3.95
N LEU A 33 -8.01 6.96 4.14
CA LEU A 33 -8.78 6.28 3.08
C LEU A 33 -10.00 7.12 2.67
N ALA A 34 -10.73 7.67 3.63
CA ALA A 34 -11.91 8.49 3.38
C ALA A 34 -11.57 9.74 2.54
N LYS A 35 -10.49 10.43 2.85
CA LYS A 35 -10.04 11.60 2.08
C LYS A 35 -9.76 11.22 0.63
N CYS A 36 -9.18 10.05 0.40
CA CYS A 36 -8.92 9.56 -0.95
C CYS A 36 -10.24 9.29 -1.70
N PHE A 37 -11.17 8.59 -1.09
CA PHE A 37 -12.47 8.30 -1.72
C PHE A 37 -13.28 9.58 -1.99
N LEU A 38 -13.13 10.60 -1.13
CA LEU A 38 -13.80 11.89 -1.32
C LEU A 38 -13.11 12.76 -2.37
N GLY A 39 -11.98 12.32 -2.91
CA GLY A 39 -11.23 13.08 -3.91
C GLY A 39 -10.42 14.23 -3.33
N GLU A 40 -10.25 14.31 -2.03
CA GLU A 40 -9.43 15.35 -1.38
C GLU A 40 -7.94 15.09 -1.51
N THR A 41 -7.55 13.82 -1.59
CA THR A 41 -6.18 13.39 -1.80
C THR A 41 -6.15 12.21 -2.78
N ASP A 42 -5.04 12.07 -3.50
CA ASP A 42 -4.80 10.90 -4.34
C ASP A 42 -3.82 9.98 -3.63
N LEU A 43 -4.07 8.67 -3.71
CA LEU A 43 -3.18 7.64 -3.20
C LEU A 43 -2.87 6.63 -4.31
N ALA A 44 -1.77 5.93 -4.15
CA ALA A 44 -1.45 4.79 -5.01
C ALA A 44 -1.59 3.49 -4.21
N ILE A 45 -1.88 2.41 -4.89
CA ILE A 45 -1.92 1.08 -4.32
C ILE A 45 -1.47 0.08 -5.38
N SER A 46 -0.75 -0.96 -4.95
CA SER A 46 -0.27 -1.99 -5.86
C SER A 46 -1.16 -3.23 -5.84
N ASN A 47 -1.12 -4.01 -6.91
CA ASN A 47 -1.77 -5.31 -6.93
C ASN A 47 -1.27 -6.23 -5.81
N GLN A 48 0.01 -6.11 -5.43
CA GLN A 48 0.57 -6.82 -4.29
C GLN A 48 -0.14 -6.45 -3.00
N ASN A 49 -0.34 -5.15 -2.74
CA ASN A 49 -1.04 -4.69 -1.54
C ASN A 49 -2.47 -5.21 -1.48
N LEU A 50 -3.17 -5.23 -2.61
CA LEU A 50 -4.53 -5.75 -2.68
C LEU A 50 -4.59 -7.24 -2.34
N ALA A 51 -3.67 -8.03 -2.91
CA ALA A 51 -3.58 -9.46 -2.63
C ALA A 51 -3.24 -9.75 -1.16
N GLU A 52 -2.25 -9.03 -0.63
CA GLU A 52 -1.85 -9.17 0.78
C GLU A 52 -2.97 -8.77 1.73
N PHE A 53 -3.72 -7.73 1.39
CA PHE A 53 -4.89 -7.30 2.18
C PHE A 53 -5.94 -8.39 2.27
N VAL A 54 -6.30 -9.01 1.14
CA VAL A 54 -7.27 -10.10 1.12
C VAL A 54 -6.80 -11.27 1.98
N TYR A 55 -5.54 -11.67 1.81
CA TYR A 55 -4.96 -12.77 2.59
C TYR A 55 -4.99 -12.46 4.09
N ALA A 56 -4.50 -11.27 4.48
CA ALA A 56 -4.39 -10.89 5.88
C ALA A 56 -5.75 -10.77 6.57
N THR A 57 -6.77 -10.28 5.88
CA THR A 57 -8.09 -10.04 6.49
C THR A 57 -9.00 -11.25 6.46
N THR A 58 -8.86 -12.15 5.48
CA THR A 58 -9.75 -13.31 5.35
C THR A 58 -9.24 -14.55 6.07
N ARG A 59 -7.92 -14.75 6.19
CA ARG A 59 -7.36 -15.96 6.80
C ARG A 59 -7.72 -16.12 8.28
N LYS A 60 -8.00 -15.03 9.00
CA LYS A 60 -8.42 -15.03 10.41
C LYS A 60 -9.90 -14.73 10.56
N SER A 61 -10.66 -14.85 9.49
CA SER A 61 -12.10 -14.60 9.44
C SER A 61 -12.51 -13.21 9.93
N LYS A 62 -11.62 -12.21 9.85
CA LYS A 62 -11.95 -10.82 10.19
C LYS A 62 -12.93 -10.24 9.19
N LEU A 63 -12.70 -10.55 7.89
CA LEU A 63 -13.61 -10.22 6.81
C LEU A 63 -14.04 -11.50 6.11
N SER A 64 -15.29 -11.55 5.64
CA SER A 64 -15.71 -12.59 4.71
C SER A 64 -15.15 -12.31 3.32
N PHE A 65 -15.16 -13.33 2.46
CA PHE A 65 -14.77 -13.12 1.06
C PHE A 65 -15.70 -12.12 0.38
N ASP A 66 -16.98 -12.11 0.68
CA ASP A 66 -17.93 -11.15 0.12
C ASP A 66 -17.59 -9.72 0.52
N GLN A 67 -17.24 -9.49 1.79
CA GLN A 67 -16.79 -8.18 2.25
C GLN A 67 -15.48 -7.76 1.59
N ALA A 68 -14.55 -8.69 1.42
CA ALA A 68 -13.28 -8.40 0.73
C ALA A 68 -13.52 -8.01 -0.72
N ILE A 69 -14.43 -8.67 -1.43
CA ILE A 69 -14.80 -8.30 -2.80
C ILE A 69 -15.33 -6.87 -2.87
N VAL A 70 -16.21 -6.49 -1.96
CA VAL A 70 -16.76 -5.13 -1.91
C VAL A 70 -15.64 -4.10 -1.69
N ASN A 71 -14.78 -4.35 -0.71
CA ASN A 71 -13.70 -3.41 -0.37
C ASN A 71 -12.70 -3.24 -1.52
N ILE A 72 -12.29 -4.34 -2.14
CA ILE A 72 -11.36 -4.29 -3.27
C ILE A 72 -12.01 -3.64 -4.50
N THR A 73 -13.29 -3.93 -4.75
CA THR A 73 -14.01 -3.33 -5.87
C THR A 73 -14.12 -1.81 -5.71
N ASP A 74 -14.38 -1.33 -4.49
CA ASP A 74 -14.44 0.11 -4.22
C ASP A 74 -13.12 0.80 -4.54
N ILE A 75 -12.01 0.19 -4.18
CA ILE A 75 -10.67 0.71 -4.50
C ILE A 75 -10.42 0.64 -6.00
N PHE A 76 -10.73 -0.50 -6.61
CA PHE A 76 -10.49 -0.74 -8.04
C PHE A 76 -11.25 0.26 -8.92
N THR A 77 -12.48 0.60 -8.56
CA THR A 77 -13.32 1.50 -9.34
C THR A 77 -13.08 2.97 -9.02
N SER A 78 -12.38 3.29 -7.93
CA SER A 78 -12.09 4.67 -7.54
C SER A 78 -11.08 5.32 -8.48
N THR A 79 -11.40 6.51 -9.00
CA THR A 79 -10.50 7.27 -9.87
C THR A 79 -9.39 7.97 -9.10
N THR A 80 -9.52 8.10 -7.78
CA THR A 80 -8.53 8.76 -6.92
C THR A 80 -7.47 7.81 -6.36
N PHE A 81 -7.64 6.49 -6.57
CA PHE A 81 -6.59 5.50 -6.34
C PHE A 81 -5.87 5.18 -7.65
N LYS A 82 -4.58 5.49 -7.69
CA LYS A 82 -3.73 5.04 -8.80
C LYS A 82 -3.34 3.59 -8.52
N LYS A 83 -3.83 2.67 -9.35
CA LYS A 83 -3.51 1.23 -9.24
C LYS A 83 -2.27 0.93 -10.06
N ILE A 84 -1.25 0.38 -9.40
CA ILE A 84 0.00 -0.02 -10.04
C ILE A 84 0.19 -1.52 -9.89
N SER A 85 0.93 -2.12 -10.81
CA SER A 85 1.09 -3.58 -10.86
C SER A 85 2.52 -3.97 -11.12
N TYR A 86 2.93 -5.12 -10.58
CA TYR A 86 4.21 -5.71 -10.91
C TYR A 86 4.05 -6.76 -12.00
N THR A 87 5.12 -6.97 -12.74
CA THR A 87 5.22 -7.97 -13.80
C THR A 87 6.37 -8.93 -13.48
N ALA A 88 6.57 -9.94 -14.31
CA ALA A 88 7.71 -10.84 -14.16
C ALA A 88 9.04 -10.08 -14.18
N LYS A 89 9.14 -9.04 -15.02
CA LYS A 89 10.34 -8.20 -15.08
C LYS A 89 10.58 -7.45 -13.76
N THR A 90 9.53 -7.02 -13.11
CA THR A 90 9.61 -6.36 -11.79
C THR A 90 10.21 -7.31 -10.76
N VAL A 91 9.87 -8.61 -10.83
CA VAL A 91 10.42 -9.62 -9.92
C VAL A 91 11.94 -9.70 -10.03
N ILE A 92 12.48 -9.61 -11.25
CA ILE A 92 13.93 -9.60 -11.47
C ILE A 92 14.56 -8.39 -10.79
N SER A 93 13.98 -7.20 -10.99
CA SER A 93 14.45 -5.97 -10.33
C SER A 93 14.38 -6.08 -8.81
N ALA A 94 13.34 -6.71 -8.28
CA ALA A 94 13.17 -6.93 -6.85
C ALA A 94 14.29 -7.80 -6.26
N ILE A 95 14.73 -8.83 -6.98
CA ILE A 95 15.85 -9.67 -6.54
C ILE A 95 17.13 -8.83 -6.42
N GLU A 96 17.40 -7.97 -7.39
CA GLU A 96 18.55 -7.08 -7.38
C GLU A 96 18.50 -6.13 -6.17
N ILE A 97 17.34 -5.51 -5.91
CA ILE A 97 17.14 -4.61 -4.77
C ILE A 97 17.34 -5.37 -3.45
N ALA A 98 16.75 -6.55 -3.33
CA ALA A 98 16.86 -7.37 -2.11
C ALA A 98 18.33 -7.70 -1.82
N GLY A 99 19.10 -8.05 -2.83
CA GLY A 99 20.53 -8.35 -2.68
C GLY A 99 21.36 -7.11 -2.34
N GLU A 100 21.12 -6.00 -3.02
CA GLU A 100 21.88 -4.76 -2.82
C GLU A 100 21.64 -4.14 -1.45
N PHE A 101 20.39 -4.02 -1.03
CA PHE A 101 20.01 -3.34 0.22
C PHE A 101 19.75 -4.29 1.38
N LYS A 102 19.90 -5.60 1.18
CA LYS A 102 19.65 -6.63 2.18
C LYS A 102 18.26 -6.49 2.80
N MET A 103 17.27 -6.37 1.92
CA MET A 103 15.88 -6.18 2.29
C MET A 103 15.07 -7.45 2.04
N PRO A 104 13.98 -7.69 2.80
CA PRO A 104 13.07 -8.79 2.48
C PRO A 104 12.55 -8.69 1.05
N PHE A 105 12.34 -9.85 0.42
CA PHE A 105 11.95 -9.89 -0.99
C PHE A 105 10.64 -9.14 -1.26
N TRP A 106 9.62 -9.35 -0.42
CA TRP A 106 8.30 -8.74 -0.65
C TRP A 106 8.34 -7.20 -0.55
N ASP A 107 9.12 -6.65 0.36
CA ASP A 107 9.34 -5.20 0.46
C ASP A 107 10.13 -4.70 -0.74
N SER A 108 11.10 -5.48 -1.21
CA SER A 108 11.87 -5.16 -2.40
C SER A 108 11.01 -5.18 -3.67
N LEU A 109 10.06 -6.12 -3.75
CA LEU A 109 9.10 -6.18 -4.86
C LEU A 109 8.22 -4.93 -4.89
N LEU A 110 7.72 -4.51 -3.73
CA LEU A 110 6.94 -3.29 -3.62
C LEU A 110 7.77 -2.06 -4.04
N ALA A 111 9.00 -1.97 -3.56
CA ALA A 111 9.92 -0.89 -3.91
C ALA A 111 10.20 -0.84 -5.42
N ALA A 112 10.40 -2.00 -6.05
CA ALA A 112 10.62 -2.09 -7.49
C ALA A 112 9.38 -1.63 -8.27
N THR A 113 8.19 -2.03 -7.83
CA THR A 113 6.91 -1.64 -8.42
C THR A 113 6.74 -0.12 -8.34
N MET A 114 7.03 0.45 -7.18
CA MET A 114 6.95 1.90 -6.97
C MET A 114 7.89 2.64 -7.94
N ARG A 115 9.14 2.22 -8.01
CA ARG A 115 10.15 2.85 -8.86
C ARG A 115 9.75 2.82 -10.34
N GLU A 116 9.26 1.70 -10.81
CA GLU A 116 8.80 1.55 -12.20
C GLU A 116 7.62 2.48 -12.54
N ASN A 117 6.85 2.87 -11.53
CA ASN A 117 5.68 3.73 -11.69
C ASN A 117 5.93 5.18 -11.24
N GLY A 118 7.16 5.53 -10.93
CA GLY A 118 7.52 6.90 -10.54
C GLY A 118 6.97 7.34 -9.20
N ILE A 119 6.71 6.42 -8.28
CA ILE A 119 6.18 6.69 -6.95
C ILE A 119 7.30 6.45 -5.93
N PHE A 120 7.63 7.49 -5.16
CA PHE A 120 8.79 7.48 -4.27
C PHE A 120 8.42 7.74 -2.80
N ASN A 121 7.13 7.80 -2.48
CA ASN A 121 6.64 8.00 -1.12
C ASN A 121 5.71 6.87 -0.74
N ILE A 122 5.84 6.37 0.50
CA ILE A 122 5.00 5.30 1.02
C ILE A 122 4.52 5.61 2.43
N TYR A 123 3.23 5.38 2.68
CA TYR A 123 2.65 5.32 4.01
C TYR A 123 2.79 3.88 4.52
N THR A 124 3.56 3.69 5.56
CA THR A 124 3.79 2.38 6.15
C THR A 124 4.05 2.49 7.65
N GLU A 125 3.65 1.49 8.39
CA GLU A 125 4.01 1.38 9.81
C GLU A 125 5.46 0.89 9.96
N ASN A 126 6.00 0.21 8.95
CA ASN A 126 7.33 -0.41 8.96
C ASN A 126 8.37 0.44 8.21
N VAL A 127 8.55 1.68 8.66
CA VAL A 127 9.46 2.65 8.01
C VAL A 127 10.87 2.09 7.83
N LYS A 128 11.35 1.32 8.81
CA LYS A 128 12.70 0.74 8.80
C LYS A 128 12.93 -0.29 7.68
N ASP A 129 11.87 -0.83 7.10
CA ASP A 129 11.96 -1.84 6.04
C ASP A 129 12.18 -1.23 4.66
N PHE A 130 12.14 0.11 4.55
CA PHE A 130 12.32 0.82 3.27
C PHE A 130 13.59 1.67 3.32
N LYS A 131 14.73 0.99 3.19
CA LYS A 131 16.07 1.61 3.30
C LYS A 131 16.61 2.13 1.97
N MET A 132 15.87 1.92 0.87
CA MET A 132 16.30 2.34 -0.46
C MET A 132 16.35 3.87 -0.51
N PRO A 133 17.43 4.47 -1.06
CA PRO A 133 17.61 5.92 -1.01
C PRO A 133 16.57 6.72 -1.79
N TRP A 134 15.86 6.06 -2.73
CA TRP A 134 14.83 6.74 -3.52
C TRP A 134 13.44 6.74 -2.86
N ILE A 135 13.25 6.05 -1.73
CA ILE A 135 11.94 5.95 -1.07
C ILE A 135 11.92 6.78 0.20
N LYS A 136 10.90 7.63 0.33
CA LYS A 136 10.55 8.32 1.56
C LYS A 136 9.41 7.56 2.22
N ALA A 137 9.69 6.93 3.36
CA ALA A 137 8.70 6.18 4.13
C ALA A 137 8.22 7.03 5.31
N VAL A 138 6.90 7.09 5.49
CA VAL A 138 6.26 7.87 6.55
C VAL A 138 5.26 6.96 7.26
N ASN A 139 5.29 6.99 8.59
CA ASN A 139 4.25 6.33 9.39
C ASN A 139 3.12 7.33 9.68
N PRO A 140 1.98 7.23 9.01
CA PRO A 140 0.88 8.19 9.19
C PRO A 140 0.07 7.91 10.46
N LEU A 141 0.36 6.82 11.16
CA LEU A 141 -0.34 6.39 12.36
C LEU A 141 0.37 6.81 13.65
N ALA A 142 1.57 7.33 13.52
CA ALA A 142 2.38 7.75 14.66
C ALA A 142 1.83 9.05 15.29
#